data_9f8cfb644c9b31d9f3bc10ae81b2d26f
#
_entry.id   9f8cfb644c9b31d9f3bc10ae81b2d26f
#
_cell.length_a   1.000
_cell.length_b   1.000
_cell.length_c   1.000
_cell.angle_alpha   90.00
_cell.angle_beta   90.00
_cell.angle_gamma   90.00
#
_symmetry.space_group_name_H-M   'P 1'
#
loop_
_entity.id
_entity.type
_entity.pdbx_description
1 polymer ?
#
loop_
_entity_poly.entity_id
_entity_poly.type
_entity_poly.pdbx_seq_one_letter_code
_entity_poly.pdbx_strand_id
1 'polypeptide(L)'
;MWLLAAIAVFAVAWGGNEFTPLMVMYRENADLAPVFIDLLLLVYALGIAPALLISGPISDRIGRKPVMLAAPVLSILGSTLIALGETIAPLILAGRFISGLAVGIVMAVGGSWVKELSDPRFDPKATSTSGAKRQSMALTLGFGLGAGIAGTLAQFAPLPGQLAYIIHILISIPTIFGLVAVPETRQSPHLGGSNAPHESVWESLHTPSVTNRRFLLVAAMGAPWVFGAAGVAYAIIPSLLQDHVSQPVFYSAMVTLFALLCGFGIQQIGPRFVTEHNARGSLIAMGIVVIGMGMAAWMSTNPTAVTAFIAALVLGTGYGLAMFTGLNEVQRIAGPRDMAGLTGIFYCLTYIGFAFPAILTKLSESISWMTYPFMLGGGMVIAILMGLVIFFNSTVNLPQRAE
;
A
#
# COMPACT_ATOMS: atom_id res chain seq x y z
N MET A 1 21.65 14.36 2.75
CA MET A 1 21.20 13.99 1.37
C MET A 1 20.05 13.00 1.40
N TRP A 2 20.16 11.85 2.11
CA TRP A 2 19.05 10.90 2.21
C TRP A 2 17.75 11.50 2.75
N LEU A 3 17.84 12.48 3.66
CA LEU A 3 16.65 13.12 4.26
C LEU A 3 15.80 13.85 3.22
N LEU A 4 16.39 14.52 2.24
CA LEU A 4 15.64 15.20 1.18
C LEU A 4 14.86 14.20 0.30
N ALA A 5 15.48 13.07 -0.03
CA ALA A 5 14.79 11.99 -0.75
C ALA A 5 13.67 11.36 0.11
N ALA A 6 13.92 11.13 1.40
CA ALA A 6 12.93 10.59 2.32
C ALA A 6 11.74 11.54 2.55
N ILE A 7 11.97 12.85 2.62
CA ILE A 7 10.90 13.86 2.71
C ILE A 7 10.03 13.86 1.45
N ALA A 8 10.62 13.68 0.26
CA ALA A 8 9.84 13.56 -0.97
C ALA A 8 9.00 12.25 -0.99
N VAL A 9 9.57 11.13 -0.51
CA VAL A 9 8.81 9.87 -0.32
C VAL A 9 7.65 10.08 0.64
N PHE A 10 7.89 10.74 1.77
CA PHE A 10 6.88 11.09 2.77
C PHE A 10 5.75 11.93 2.17
N ALA A 11 6.08 13.01 1.44
CA ALA A 11 5.09 13.90 0.85
C ALA A 11 4.21 13.18 -0.18
N VAL A 12 4.80 12.37 -1.06
CA VAL A 12 4.04 11.59 -2.06
C VAL A 12 3.18 10.52 -1.38
N ALA A 13 3.68 9.86 -0.33
CA ALA A 13 2.88 8.90 0.45
C ALA A 13 1.71 9.57 1.18
N TRP A 14 1.93 10.80 1.70
CA TRP A 14 0.87 11.63 2.29
C TRP A 14 -0.28 11.82 1.29
N GLY A 15 -0.01 12.38 0.09
CA GLY A 15 -1.03 12.58 -0.95
C GLY A 15 -1.67 11.29 -1.45
N GLY A 16 -0.92 10.17 -1.41
CA GLY A 16 -1.45 8.86 -1.79
C GLY A 16 -2.58 8.36 -0.90
N ASN A 17 -2.61 8.74 0.38
CA ASN A 17 -3.58 8.20 1.34
C ASN A 17 -4.52 9.24 1.98
N GLU A 18 -4.40 10.52 1.65
CA GLU A 18 -5.31 11.56 2.18
C GLU A 18 -6.77 11.37 1.73
N PHE A 19 -7.00 10.74 0.59
CA PHE A 19 -8.33 10.43 0.06
C PHE A 19 -9.10 9.42 0.93
N THR A 20 -8.41 8.46 1.53
CA THR A 20 -9.04 7.30 2.19
C THR A 20 -10.07 7.71 3.27
N PRO A 21 -9.76 8.57 4.27
CA PRO A 21 -10.75 8.98 5.25
C PRO A 21 -11.86 9.87 4.66
N LEU A 22 -11.59 10.58 3.56
CA LEU A 22 -12.55 11.43 2.90
C LEU A 22 -13.62 10.64 2.12
N MET A 23 -13.45 9.33 1.93
CA MET A 23 -14.47 8.48 1.30
C MET A 23 -15.82 8.60 2.01
N VAL A 24 -15.81 8.71 3.34
CA VAL A 24 -17.05 8.93 4.14
C VAL A 24 -17.68 10.26 3.78
N MET A 25 -16.90 11.34 3.72
CA MET A 25 -17.38 12.67 3.30
C MET A 25 -17.95 12.66 1.88
N TYR A 26 -17.26 12.00 0.92
CA TYR A 26 -17.75 11.91 -0.45
C TYR A 26 -19.08 11.13 -0.56
N ARG A 27 -19.30 10.14 0.30
CA ARG A 27 -20.57 9.41 0.36
C ARG A 27 -21.73 10.27 0.88
N GLU A 28 -21.44 11.21 1.77
CA GLU A 28 -22.46 12.08 2.37
C GLU A 28 -22.77 13.31 1.50
N ASN A 29 -21.75 13.90 0.89
CA ASN A 29 -21.84 15.25 0.31
C ASN A 29 -21.74 15.30 -1.22
N ALA A 30 -21.33 14.23 -1.88
CA ALA A 30 -21.21 14.19 -3.32
C ALA A 30 -22.33 13.32 -3.94
N ASP A 31 -22.92 13.77 -5.06
CA ASP A 31 -23.84 12.97 -5.87
C ASP A 31 -23.11 11.82 -6.59
N LEU A 32 -22.27 11.08 -5.87
CA LEU A 32 -21.45 9.97 -6.38
C LEU A 32 -21.94 8.66 -5.78
N ALA A 33 -22.12 7.66 -6.65
CA ALA A 33 -22.54 6.32 -6.19
C ALA A 33 -21.51 5.72 -5.21
N PRO A 34 -21.92 5.10 -4.09
CA PRO A 34 -21.02 4.51 -3.11
C PRO A 34 -20.02 3.52 -3.74
N VAL A 35 -20.48 2.69 -4.69
CA VAL A 35 -19.62 1.77 -5.45
C VAL A 35 -18.52 2.51 -6.21
N PHE A 36 -18.81 3.68 -6.79
CA PHE A 36 -17.84 4.49 -7.50
C PHE A 36 -16.75 4.98 -6.54
N ILE A 37 -17.13 5.44 -5.35
CA ILE A 37 -16.18 5.91 -4.33
C ILE A 37 -15.24 4.77 -3.90
N ASP A 38 -15.77 3.58 -3.68
CA ASP A 38 -14.95 2.40 -3.35
C ASP A 38 -14.04 1.96 -4.51
N LEU A 39 -14.53 2.09 -5.77
CA LEU A 39 -13.74 1.79 -6.95
C LEU A 39 -12.50 2.68 -7.07
N LEU A 40 -12.50 3.89 -6.51
CA LEU A 40 -11.35 4.79 -6.52
C LEU A 40 -10.14 4.25 -5.76
N LEU A 41 -10.31 3.32 -4.82
CA LEU A 41 -9.20 2.57 -4.21
C LEU A 41 -8.55 1.63 -5.23
N LEU A 42 -9.35 0.93 -6.02
CA LEU A 42 -8.84 0.06 -7.09
C LEU A 42 -8.18 0.88 -8.22
N VAL A 43 -8.77 2.00 -8.61
CA VAL A 43 -8.18 2.91 -9.62
C VAL A 43 -6.82 3.42 -9.19
N TYR A 44 -6.67 3.79 -7.93
CA TYR A 44 -5.37 4.15 -7.34
C TYR A 44 -4.37 3.00 -7.41
N ALA A 45 -4.79 1.78 -7.07
CA ALA A 45 -3.95 0.58 -7.17
C ALA A 45 -3.53 0.28 -8.61
N LEU A 46 -4.42 0.48 -9.60
CA LEU A 46 -4.13 0.37 -11.03
C LEU A 46 -3.09 1.39 -11.51
N GLY A 47 -2.96 2.54 -10.84
CA GLY A 47 -1.86 3.48 -11.05
C GLY A 47 -0.55 2.99 -10.43
N ILE A 48 -0.60 2.45 -9.20
CA ILE A 48 0.60 1.99 -8.48
C ILE A 48 1.28 0.83 -9.21
N ALA A 49 0.52 -0.19 -9.61
CA ALA A 49 1.06 -1.44 -10.13
C ALA A 49 1.99 -1.25 -11.34
N PRO A 50 1.60 -0.57 -12.44
CA PRO A 50 2.49 -0.36 -13.58
C PRO A 50 3.69 0.55 -13.22
N ALA A 51 3.48 1.59 -12.42
CA ALA A 51 4.58 2.47 -12.01
C ALA A 51 5.63 1.72 -11.18
N LEU A 52 5.19 0.85 -10.26
CA LEU A 52 6.07 0.03 -9.43
C LEU A 52 6.93 -0.94 -10.29
N LEU A 53 6.30 -1.57 -11.28
CA LEU A 53 6.97 -2.54 -12.16
C LEU A 53 7.98 -1.88 -13.11
N ILE A 54 7.63 -0.71 -13.66
CA ILE A 54 8.35 -0.12 -14.78
C ILE A 54 9.38 0.90 -14.32
N SER A 55 9.10 1.67 -13.24
CA SER A 55 9.98 2.77 -12.82
C SER A 55 11.34 2.30 -12.30
N GLY A 56 11.41 1.13 -11.66
CA GLY A 56 12.66 0.52 -11.21
C GLY A 56 13.64 0.30 -12.37
N PRO A 57 13.31 -0.55 -13.36
CA PRO A 57 14.11 -0.77 -14.56
C PRO A 57 14.43 0.52 -15.34
N ILE A 58 13.49 1.46 -15.46
CA ILE A 58 13.76 2.76 -16.09
C ILE A 58 14.82 3.52 -15.29
N SER A 59 14.69 3.60 -13.97
CA SER A 59 15.64 4.33 -13.13
C SER A 59 17.04 3.71 -13.10
N ASP A 60 17.14 2.40 -13.36
CA ASP A 60 18.41 1.72 -13.51
C ASP A 60 19.16 2.13 -14.78
N ARG A 61 18.44 2.64 -15.79
CA ARG A 61 19.00 3.07 -17.08
C ARG A 61 19.30 4.56 -17.14
N ILE A 62 18.35 5.40 -16.72
CA ILE A 62 18.45 6.86 -16.86
C ILE A 62 18.85 7.57 -15.57
N GLY A 63 18.98 6.83 -14.47
CA GLY A 63 19.30 7.36 -13.14
C GLY A 63 18.10 7.43 -12.20
N ARG A 64 18.39 7.51 -10.90
CA ARG A 64 17.35 7.62 -9.85
C ARG A 64 16.65 8.97 -9.87
N LYS A 65 17.45 10.05 -9.99
CA LYS A 65 16.99 11.43 -9.90
C LYS A 65 15.91 11.79 -10.92
N PRO A 66 16.06 11.56 -12.24
CA PRO A 66 15.04 11.99 -13.22
C PRO A 66 13.71 11.27 -13.02
N VAL A 67 13.74 9.98 -12.66
CA VAL A 67 12.51 9.22 -12.41
C VAL A 67 11.84 9.67 -11.11
N MET A 68 12.63 9.89 -10.05
CA MET A 68 12.10 10.31 -8.75
C MET A 68 11.52 11.73 -8.79
N LEU A 69 12.05 12.64 -9.63
CA LEU A 69 11.50 14.01 -9.81
C LEU A 69 10.07 13.99 -10.38
N ALA A 70 9.71 12.97 -11.15
CA ALA A 70 8.36 12.85 -11.68
C ALA A 70 7.32 12.58 -10.58
N ALA A 71 7.71 11.91 -9.48
CA ALA A 71 6.77 11.49 -8.45
C ALA A 71 6.06 12.65 -7.74
N PRO A 72 6.73 13.66 -7.15
CA PRO A 72 6.04 14.78 -6.53
C PRO A 72 5.24 15.62 -7.55
N VAL A 73 5.68 15.73 -8.80
CA VAL A 73 4.93 16.42 -9.86
C VAL A 73 3.61 15.71 -10.14
N LEU A 74 3.63 14.37 -10.32
CA LEU A 74 2.43 13.58 -10.52
C LEU A 74 1.54 13.61 -9.25
N SER A 75 2.13 13.59 -8.06
CA SER A 75 1.37 13.67 -6.80
C SER A 75 0.62 15.00 -6.68
N ILE A 76 1.27 16.11 -6.99
CA ILE A 76 0.66 17.46 -7.05
C ILE A 76 -0.48 17.48 -8.08
N LEU A 77 -0.24 16.97 -9.28
CA LEU A 77 -1.26 16.90 -10.33
C LEU A 77 -2.47 16.05 -9.88
N GLY A 78 -2.22 14.89 -9.27
CA GLY A 78 -3.26 14.03 -8.72
C GLY A 78 -4.13 14.75 -7.69
N SER A 79 -3.51 15.38 -6.69
CA SER A 79 -4.23 16.14 -5.66
C SER A 79 -4.96 17.35 -6.23
N THR A 80 -4.38 18.03 -7.23
CA THR A 80 -5.05 19.15 -7.91
C THR A 80 -6.34 18.68 -8.62
N LEU A 81 -6.28 17.57 -9.35
CA LEU A 81 -7.43 17.00 -10.03
C LEU A 81 -8.53 16.56 -9.06
N ILE A 82 -8.16 15.96 -7.92
CA ILE A 82 -9.13 15.54 -6.91
C ILE A 82 -9.76 16.77 -6.25
N ALA A 83 -8.97 17.77 -5.87
CA ALA A 83 -9.48 19.00 -5.25
C ALA A 83 -10.44 19.78 -6.16
N LEU A 84 -10.15 19.84 -7.48
CA LEU A 84 -11.03 20.48 -8.46
C LEU A 84 -12.23 19.62 -8.84
N GLY A 85 -12.12 18.29 -8.60
CA GLY A 85 -13.08 17.29 -9.03
C GLY A 85 -14.13 16.93 -7.97
N GLU A 86 -14.26 17.63 -6.85
CA GLU A 86 -15.08 17.24 -5.69
C GLU A 86 -16.46 16.63 -6.05
N THR A 87 -17.08 17.13 -7.11
CA THR A 87 -18.35 16.62 -7.68
C THR A 87 -18.21 16.08 -9.12
N ILE A 88 -17.00 16.03 -9.67
CA ILE A 88 -16.73 15.68 -11.06
C ILE A 88 -16.01 14.33 -11.12
N ALA A 89 -16.78 13.25 -11.22
CA ALA A 89 -16.29 11.88 -11.19
C ALA A 89 -15.05 11.60 -12.08
N PRO A 90 -14.97 12.05 -13.36
CA PRO A 90 -13.79 11.84 -14.20
C PRO A 90 -12.50 12.49 -13.65
N LEU A 91 -12.60 13.65 -13.01
CA LEU A 91 -11.41 14.32 -12.42
C LEU A 91 -10.90 13.57 -11.20
N ILE A 92 -11.79 13.10 -10.32
CA ILE A 92 -11.40 12.30 -9.15
C ILE A 92 -10.75 10.99 -9.62
N LEU A 93 -11.34 10.33 -10.62
CA LEU A 93 -10.82 9.09 -11.18
C LEU A 93 -9.42 9.28 -11.77
N ALA A 94 -9.22 10.30 -12.60
CA ALA A 94 -7.92 10.64 -13.17
C ALA A 94 -6.91 11.00 -12.08
N GLY A 95 -7.33 11.81 -11.10
CA GLY A 95 -6.50 12.20 -9.95
C GLY A 95 -6.04 10.99 -9.13
N ARG A 96 -6.94 10.05 -8.84
CA ARG A 96 -6.61 8.81 -8.11
C ARG A 96 -5.63 7.94 -8.86
N PHE A 97 -5.82 7.76 -10.18
CA PHE A 97 -4.88 7.02 -11.02
C PHE A 97 -3.48 7.63 -11.02
N ILE A 98 -3.41 8.96 -11.22
CA ILE A 98 -2.15 9.71 -11.26
C ILE A 98 -1.45 9.71 -9.89
N SER A 99 -2.20 9.85 -8.78
CA SER A 99 -1.66 9.70 -7.43
C SER A 99 -1.08 8.29 -7.21
N GLY A 100 -1.72 7.27 -7.78
CA GLY A 100 -1.21 5.91 -7.78
C GLY A 100 0.13 5.77 -8.51
N LEU A 101 0.25 6.36 -9.70
CA LEU A 101 1.53 6.40 -10.44
C LEU A 101 2.65 7.02 -9.60
N ALA A 102 2.38 8.15 -8.94
CA ALA A 102 3.35 8.83 -8.08
C ALA A 102 3.85 7.93 -6.94
N VAL A 103 2.91 7.26 -6.26
CA VAL A 103 3.24 6.35 -5.16
C VAL A 103 4.02 5.11 -5.66
N GLY A 104 3.66 4.55 -6.80
CA GLY A 104 4.41 3.44 -7.39
C GLY A 104 5.89 3.80 -7.66
N ILE A 105 6.14 5.01 -8.16
CA ILE A 105 7.51 5.51 -8.37
C ILE A 105 8.27 5.62 -7.05
N VAL A 106 7.71 6.22 -6.01
CA VAL A 106 8.44 6.37 -4.73
C VAL A 106 8.64 5.04 -4.01
N MET A 107 7.75 4.07 -4.20
CA MET A 107 7.94 2.72 -3.65
C MET A 107 9.11 2.00 -4.30
N ALA A 108 9.24 2.07 -5.62
CA ALA A 108 10.29 1.39 -6.36
C ALA A 108 11.62 2.18 -6.32
N VAL A 109 11.60 3.42 -6.81
CA VAL A 109 12.80 4.23 -7.02
C VAL A 109 13.22 4.97 -5.74
N GLY A 110 12.26 5.52 -5.01
CA GLY A 110 12.52 6.17 -3.73
C GLY A 110 13.16 5.22 -2.72
N GLY A 111 12.67 3.97 -2.67
CA GLY A 111 13.24 2.93 -1.82
C GLY A 111 14.70 2.64 -2.14
N SER A 112 15.01 2.42 -3.42
CA SER A 112 16.37 2.18 -3.88
C SER A 112 17.27 3.39 -3.61
N TRP A 113 16.83 4.60 -3.94
CA TRP A 113 17.63 5.81 -3.80
C TRP A 113 17.91 6.18 -2.33
N VAL A 114 16.90 6.10 -1.44
CA VAL A 114 17.11 6.32 0.00
C VAL A 114 18.07 5.29 0.58
N LYS A 115 18.02 4.04 0.13
CA LYS A 115 18.97 2.98 0.52
C LYS A 115 20.40 3.31 0.06
N GLU A 116 20.58 3.67 -1.20
CA GLU A 116 21.87 4.05 -1.77
C GLU A 116 22.47 5.30 -1.09
N LEU A 117 21.64 6.31 -0.80
CA LEU A 117 22.03 7.52 -0.05
C LEU A 117 22.29 7.27 1.45
N SER A 118 21.91 6.10 1.94
CA SER A 118 22.21 5.63 3.30
C SER A 118 23.43 4.70 3.35
N ASP A 119 24.24 4.69 2.29
CA ASP A 119 25.56 4.05 2.29
C ASP A 119 26.57 4.93 3.07
N PRO A 120 27.56 4.35 3.78
CA PRO A 120 28.59 5.11 4.50
C PRO A 120 29.33 6.18 3.68
N ARG A 121 29.36 6.05 2.34
CA ARG A 121 29.90 7.06 1.42
C ARG A 121 29.14 8.39 1.45
N PHE A 122 27.83 8.35 1.69
CA PHE A 122 26.96 9.53 1.75
C PHE A 122 26.53 9.88 3.17
N ASP A 123 26.52 8.91 4.08
CA ASP A 123 26.16 9.07 5.49
C ASP A 123 27.05 8.16 6.37
N PRO A 124 28.15 8.68 6.90
CA PRO A 124 29.10 7.90 7.73
C PRO A 124 28.48 7.26 8.98
N LYS A 125 27.31 7.71 9.42
CA LYS A 125 26.58 7.15 10.58
C LYS A 125 25.60 6.05 10.20
N ALA A 126 25.44 5.74 8.90
CA ALA A 126 24.51 4.74 8.45
C ALA A 126 24.99 3.33 8.77
N THR A 127 24.02 2.47 9.11
CA THR A 127 24.21 1.01 9.27
C THR A 127 23.57 0.29 8.08
N SER A 128 23.82 -0.99 7.94
CA SER A 128 23.26 -1.83 6.86
C SER A 128 21.71 -1.80 6.78
N THR A 129 21.04 -1.51 7.90
CA THR A 129 19.56 -1.43 7.98
C THR A 129 19.00 -0.02 7.86
N SER A 130 19.85 1.02 7.88
CA SER A 130 19.41 2.43 7.92
C SER A 130 18.54 2.80 6.73
N GLY A 131 18.92 2.38 5.52
CA GLY A 131 18.17 2.68 4.30
C GLY A 131 16.75 2.13 4.32
N ALA A 132 16.60 0.85 4.63
CA ALA A 132 15.29 0.20 4.72
C ALA A 132 14.40 0.84 5.80
N LYS A 133 14.97 1.14 6.98
CA LYS A 133 14.25 1.78 8.08
C LYS A 133 13.77 3.19 7.68
N ARG A 134 14.63 4.01 7.07
CA ARG A 134 14.30 5.38 6.63
C ARG A 134 13.20 5.40 5.58
N GLN A 135 13.27 4.50 4.60
CA GLN A 135 12.24 4.34 3.57
C GLN A 135 10.90 3.93 4.16
N SER A 136 10.90 2.89 4.99
CA SER A 136 9.69 2.40 5.65
C SER A 136 9.04 3.46 6.54
N MET A 137 9.85 4.20 7.32
CA MET A 137 9.36 5.32 8.13
C MET A 137 8.75 6.44 7.29
N ALA A 138 9.40 6.84 6.20
CA ALA A 138 8.90 7.90 5.32
C ALA A 138 7.55 7.51 4.70
N LEU A 139 7.41 6.30 4.16
CA LEU A 139 6.15 5.80 3.61
C LEU A 139 5.05 5.71 4.66
N THR A 140 5.33 5.08 5.80
CA THR A 140 4.31 4.85 6.83
C THR A 140 3.84 6.15 7.47
N LEU A 141 4.76 7.04 7.81
CA LEU A 141 4.39 8.35 8.37
C LEU A 141 3.64 9.18 7.33
N GLY A 142 4.04 9.13 6.06
CA GLY A 142 3.31 9.79 4.98
C GLY A 142 1.88 9.27 4.87
N PHE A 143 1.69 7.99 4.68
CA PHE A 143 0.36 7.37 4.58
C PHE A 143 -0.50 7.60 5.82
N GLY A 144 0.07 7.44 7.03
CA GLY A 144 -0.68 7.58 8.28
C GLY A 144 -1.06 9.03 8.57
N LEU A 145 -0.08 9.95 8.56
CA LEU A 145 -0.34 11.37 8.82
C LEU A 145 -1.19 12.02 7.72
N GLY A 146 -0.97 11.60 6.45
CA GLY A 146 -1.81 12.04 5.33
C GLY A 146 -3.29 11.77 5.60
N ALA A 147 -3.62 10.52 5.94
CA ALA A 147 -4.98 10.14 6.28
C ALA A 147 -5.50 10.85 7.55
N GLY A 148 -4.71 10.83 8.64
CA GLY A 148 -5.12 11.42 9.92
C GLY A 148 -5.41 12.91 9.81
N ILE A 149 -4.53 13.66 9.15
CA ILE A 149 -4.68 15.12 9.00
C ILE A 149 -5.79 15.44 8.00
N ALA A 150 -5.85 14.73 6.85
CA ALA A 150 -6.87 14.99 5.84
C ALA A 150 -8.29 14.85 6.41
N GLY A 151 -8.59 13.77 7.12
CA GLY A 151 -9.91 13.59 7.70
C GLY A 151 -10.20 14.53 8.88
N THR A 152 -9.17 14.93 9.64
CA THR A 152 -9.33 15.96 10.68
C THR A 152 -9.68 17.30 10.05
N LEU A 153 -9.00 17.70 8.98
CA LEU A 153 -9.31 18.94 8.26
C LEU A 153 -10.70 18.88 7.62
N ALA A 154 -11.04 17.78 6.97
CA ALA A 154 -12.35 17.61 6.34
C ALA A 154 -13.52 17.66 7.35
N GLN A 155 -13.30 17.23 8.59
CA GLN A 155 -14.32 17.27 9.63
C GLN A 155 -14.47 18.64 10.30
N PHE A 156 -13.37 19.37 10.53
CA PHE A 156 -13.37 20.53 11.43
C PHE A 156 -12.95 21.85 10.77
N ALA A 157 -12.35 21.82 9.58
CA ALA A 157 -11.87 23.00 8.89
C ALA A 157 -12.76 23.40 7.72
N PRO A 158 -12.64 24.65 7.19
CA PRO A 158 -13.34 25.05 5.99
C PRO A 158 -12.81 24.27 4.76
N LEU A 159 -13.62 24.24 3.69
CA LEU A 159 -13.30 23.55 2.43
C LEU A 159 -12.97 22.05 2.61
N PRO A 160 -13.88 21.25 3.16
CA PRO A 160 -13.63 19.86 3.57
C PRO A 160 -13.12 18.97 2.43
N GLY A 161 -13.58 19.19 1.19
CA GLY A 161 -13.16 18.44 0.01
C GLY A 161 -11.87 18.93 -0.65
N GLN A 162 -11.26 20.03 -0.19
CA GLN A 162 -10.18 20.70 -0.89
C GLN A 162 -8.95 21.00 -0.03
N LEU A 163 -9.15 21.40 1.23
CA LEU A 163 -8.09 21.93 2.10
C LEU A 163 -6.94 20.93 2.32
N ALA A 164 -7.25 19.66 2.49
CA ALA A 164 -6.26 18.61 2.64
C ALA A 164 -5.32 18.56 1.42
N TYR A 165 -5.90 18.55 0.22
CA TYR A 165 -5.14 18.54 -1.04
C TYR A 165 -4.31 19.81 -1.25
N ILE A 166 -4.85 20.99 -0.89
CA ILE A 166 -4.10 22.25 -0.96
C ILE A 166 -2.86 22.18 -0.05
N ILE A 167 -3.00 21.71 1.17
CA ILE A 167 -1.88 21.54 2.11
C ILE A 167 -0.86 20.54 1.54
N HIS A 168 -1.33 19.41 1.00
CA HIS A 168 -0.44 18.44 0.37
C HIS A 168 0.37 19.07 -0.80
N ILE A 169 -0.28 19.83 -1.66
CA ILE A 169 0.40 20.55 -2.77
C ILE A 169 1.48 21.47 -2.20
N LEU A 170 1.16 22.25 -1.17
CA LEU A 170 2.10 23.19 -0.55
C LEU A 170 3.31 22.49 0.08
N ILE A 171 3.14 21.35 0.72
CA ILE A 171 4.27 20.59 1.28
C ILE A 171 5.06 19.82 0.22
N SER A 172 4.45 19.51 -0.93
CA SER A 172 5.08 18.76 -2.02
C SER A 172 5.95 19.62 -2.92
N ILE A 173 5.59 20.87 -3.16
CA ILE A 173 6.37 21.81 -4.01
C ILE A 173 7.84 21.92 -3.55
N PRO A 174 8.18 22.19 -2.26
CA PRO A 174 9.56 22.26 -1.80
C PRO A 174 10.36 20.97 -2.01
N THR A 175 9.69 19.82 -2.05
CA THR A 175 10.39 18.54 -2.24
C THR A 175 11.00 18.40 -3.62
N ILE A 176 10.39 19.01 -4.65
CA ILE A 176 10.94 19.04 -6.02
C ILE A 176 12.31 19.71 -6.01
N PHE A 177 12.40 20.90 -5.39
CA PHE A 177 13.67 21.63 -5.28
C PHE A 177 14.68 20.87 -4.42
N GLY A 178 14.22 20.23 -3.33
CA GLY A 178 15.04 19.35 -2.49
C GLY A 178 15.65 18.21 -3.30
N LEU A 179 14.87 17.53 -4.14
CA LEU A 179 15.34 16.41 -4.97
C LEU A 179 16.38 16.85 -6.01
N VAL A 180 16.27 18.06 -6.56
CA VAL A 180 17.28 18.60 -7.50
C VAL A 180 18.65 18.67 -6.84
N ALA A 181 18.72 18.98 -5.54
CA ALA A 181 19.96 19.07 -4.77
C ALA A 181 20.55 17.71 -4.35
N VAL A 182 19.78 16.60 -4.45
CA VAL A 182 20.26 15.26 -4.12
C VAL A 182 21.18 14.74 -5.22
N PRO A 183 22.36 14.16 -4.91
CA PRO A 183 23.25 13.59 -5.92
C PRO A 183 22.64 12.36 -6.58
N GLU A 184 22.92 12.17 -7.87
CA GLU A 184 22.63 10.91 -8.56
C GLU A 184 23.55 9.82 -8.02
N THR A 185 22.97 8.71 -7.63
CA THR A 185 23.72 7.56 -7.06
C THR A 185 24.00 6.48 -8.08
N ARG A 186 23.19 6.41 -9.16
CA ARG A 186 23.35 5.47 -10.25
C ARG A 186 24.18 6.08 -11.37
N GLN A 187 25.35 5.53 -11.67
CA GLN A 187 26.10 5.91 -12.87
C GLN A 187 25.38 5.34 -14.10
N SER A 188 24.98 6.20 -15.02
CA SER A 188 24.39 5.75 -16.29
C SER A 188 25.41 4.90 -17.05
N PRO A 189 25.01 3.74 -17.60
CA PRO A 189 25.88 2.88 -18.40
C PRO A 189 26.54 3.62 -19.58
N HIS A 190 25.94 4.72 -20.06
CA HIS A 190 26.46 5.57 -21.14
C HIS A 190 27.76 6.32 -20.80
N LEU A 191 28.12 6.45 -19.52
CA LEU A 191 29.33 7.15 -19.08
C LEU A 191 30.51 6.22 -18.73
N GLY A 192 30.28 4.93 -18.66
CA GLY A 192 31.29 3.96 -18.23
C GLY A 192 31.35 2.75 -19.11
N GLY A 193 31.72 2.86 -20.35
CA GLY A 193 32.29 1.85 -21.28
C GLY A 193 32.04 0.34 -21.04
N SER A 194 31.03 -0.09 -20.31
CA SER A 194 30.70 -1.49 -20.13
C SER A 194 29.76 -1.96 -21.24
N ASN A 195 30.25 -2.83 -22.12
CA ASN A 195 29.49 -3.60 -23.13
C ASN A 195 28.54 -4.62 -22.46
N ALA A 196 27.90 -4.29 -21.35
CA ALA A 196 26.85 -5.16 -20.83
C ALA A 196 25.65 -5.11 -21.79
N PRO A 197 25.11 -6.26 -22.23
CA PRO A 197 23.94 -6.28 -23.09
C PRO A 197 22.81 -5.46 -22.45
N HIS A 198 22.20 -4.59 -23.24
CA HIS A 198 21.00 -3.86 -22.83
C HIS A 198 19.84 -4.86 -22.69
N GLU A 199 19.69 -5.45 -21.51
CA GLU A 199 18.48 -6.23 -21.23
C GLU A 199 17.28 -5.30 -21.44
N SER A 200 16.31 -5.72 -22.25
CA SER A 200 15.08 -4.97 -22.50
C SER A 200 14.29 -4.83 -21.18
N VAL A 201 13.48 -3.77 -21.02
CA VAL A 201 12.59 -3.65 -19.84
C VAL A 201 11.72 -4.89 -19.71
N TRP A 202 11.30 -5.46 -20.85
CA TRP A 202 10.51 -6.68 -20.92
C TRP A 202 11.28 -7.94 -20.48
N GLU A 203 12.58 -8.02 -20.76
CA GLU A 203 13.45 -9.10 -20.28
C GLU A 203 13.63 -9.04 -18.76
N SER A 204 13.73 -7.83 -18.18
CA SER A 204 13.81 -7.65 -16.73
C SER A 204 12.49 -7.99 -16.00
N LEU A 205 11.37 -8.05 -16.73
CA LEU A 205 10.07 -8.50 -16.22
C LEU A 205 9.86 -10.02 -16.39
N HIS A 206 10.76 -10.71 -17.11
CA HIS A 206 10.69 -12.17 -17.21
C HIS A 206 11.04 -12.80 -15.86
N THR A 207 10.06 -13.43 -15.24
CA THR A 207 10.15 -13.92 -13.87
C THR A 207 9.81 -15.42 -13.81
N PRO A 208 10.76 -16.31 -14.10
CA PRO A 208 10.54 -17.76 -14.06
C PRO A 208 10.03 -18.26 -12.71
N SER A 209 10.45 -17.63 -11.61
CA SER A 209 10.02 -17.99 -10.26
C SER A 209 8.54 -17.80 -9.98
N VAL A 210 7.76 -17.15 -10.87
CA VAL A 210 6.30 -17.03 -10.72
C VAL A 210 5.58 -18.39 -10.72
N THR A 211 6.14 -19.38 -11.43
CA THR A 211 5.60 -20.75 -11.48
C THR A 211 6.02 -21.63 -10.32
N ASN A 212 6.85 -21.13 -9.41
CA ASN A 212 7.27 -21.86 -8.23
C ASN A 212 6.05 -22.19 -7.35
N ARG A 213 5.90 -23.47 -7.00
CA ARG A 213 4.76 -23.95 -6.19
C ARG A 213 4.64 -23.22 -4.84
N ARG A 214 5.76 -22.85 -4.22
CA ARG A 214 5.76 -22.08 -2.97
C ARG A 214 5.25 -20.65 -3.20
N PHE A 215 5.61 -20.02 -4.31
CA PHE A 215 5.03 -18.71 -4.66
C PHE A 215 3.51 -18.80 -4.80
N LEU A 216 3.01 -19.77 -5.59
CA LEU A 216 1.58 -19.90 -5.87
C LEU A 216 0.76 -20.32 -4.65
N LEU A 217 1.28 -21.25 -3.83
CA LEU A 217 0.52 -21.88 -2.74
C LEU A 217 0.73 -21.22 -1.37
N VAL A 218 1.74 -20.35 -1.23
CA VAL A 218 2.01 -19.64 0.03
C VAL A 218 1.93 -18.14 -0.16
N ALA A 219 2.80 -17.53 -0.98
CA ALA A 219 2.84 -16.08 -1.12
C ALA A 219 1.58 -15.52 -1.80
N ALA A 220 1.19 -16.08 -2.95
CA ALA A 220 0.03 -15.62 -3.72
C ALA A 220 -1.30 -15.86 -3.00
N MET A 221 -1.43 -16.92 -2.18
CA MET A 221 -2.64 -17.15 -1.39
C MET A 221 -2.86 -16.06 -0.34
N GLY A 222 -1.81 -15.59 0.32
CA GLY A 222 -1.90 -14.51 1.29
C GLY A 222 -2.00 -13.11 0.69
N ALA A 223 -1.53 -12.92 -0.54
CA ALA A 223 -1.36 -11.60 -1.15
C ALA A 223 -2.65 -10.75 -1.21
N PRO A 224 -3.81 -11.23 -1.71
CA PRO A 224 -5.03 -10.41 -1.76
C PRO A 224 -5.52 -9.94 -0.40
N TRP A 225 -5.22 -10.67 0.67
CA TRP A 225 -5.60 -10.31 2.04
C TRP A 225 -4.79 -9.15 2.61
N VAL A 226 -3.66 -8.79 2.02
CA VAL A 226 -2.88 -7.62 2.42
C VAL A 226 -3.75 -6.37 2.32
N PHE A 227 -4.14 -5.97 1.12
CA PHE A 227 -4.99 -4.79 0.95
C PHE A 227 -6.49 -5.12 1.06
N GLY A 228 -6.90 -6.37 1.03
CA GLY A 228 -8.26 -6.77 1.35
C GLY A 228 -8.62 -6.51 2.82
N ALA A 229 -7.75 -6.90 3.75
CA ALA A 229 -7.92 -6.60 5.17
C ALA A 229 -7.85 -5.09 5.43
N ALA A 230 -6.91 -4.40 4.82
CA ALA A 230 -6.78 -2.96 4.91
C ALA A 230 -8.02 -2.23 4.35
N GLY A 231 -8.52 -2.62 3.17
CA GLY A 231 -9.71 -2.04 2.56
C GLY A 231 -10.97 -2.23 3.41
N VAL A 232 -11.13 -3.39 4.05
CA VAL A 232 -12.21 -3.59 5.03
C VAL A 232 -12.01 -2.68 6.24
N ALA A 233 -10.79 -2.57 6.76
CA ALA A 233 -10.49 -1.78 7.96
C ALA A 233 -10.81 -0.29 7.79
N TYR A 234 -10.40 0.33 6.69
CA TYR A 234 -10.50 1.78 6.56
C TYR A 234 -11.50 2.28 5.51
N ALA A 235 -12.14 1.39 4.73
CA ALA A 235 -13.21 1.78 3.83
C ALA A 235 -14.58 1.23 4.25
N ILE A 236 -14.70 -0.08 4.54
CA ILE A 236 -15.98 -0.69 4.89
C ILE A 236 -16.38 -0.40 6.34
N ILE A 237 -15.48 -0.64 7.31
CA ILE A 237 -15.82 -0.42 8.72
C ILE A 237 -16.27 1.02 9.00
N PRO A 238 -15.55 2.09 8.57
CA PRO A 238 -16.03 3.45 8.77
C PRO A 238 -17.36 3.76 8.08
N SER A 239 -17.60 3.22 6.87
CA SER A 239 -18.86 3.44 6.16
C SER A 239 -20.07 2.83 6.88
N LEU A 240 -19.90 1.71 7.58
CA LEU A 240 -20.95 1.08 8.39
C LEU A 240 -21.23 1.86 9.70
N LEU A 241 -20.31 2.73 10.10
CA LEU A 241 -20.43 3.53 11.32
C LEU A 241 -20.82 4.98 11.11
N GLN A 242 -20.92 5.46 9.86
CA GLN A 242 -21.17 6.88 9.60
C GLN A 242 -22.40 7.42 10.36
N ASP A 243 -23.50 6.65 10.43
CA ASP A 243 -24.73 7.02 11.13
C ASP A 243 -24.70 6.75 12.65
N HIS A 244 -23.63 6.16 13.17
CA HIS A 244 -23.50 5.74 14.57
C HIS A 244 -22.48 6.57 15.36
N VAL A 245 -21.80 7.51 14.72
CA VAL A 245 -20.81 8.39 15.34
C VAL A 245 -21.06 9.84 14.99
N SER A 246 -20.82 10.74 15.92
CA SER A 246 -21.07 12.18 15.72
C SER A 246 -20.11 12.86 14.75
N GLN A 247 -18.96 12.26 14.46
CA GLN A 247 -17.89 12.83 13.63
C GLN A 247 -17.32 11.74 12.71
N PRO A 248 -18.05 11.31 11.67
CA PRO A 248 -17.73 10.12 10.90
C PRO A 248 -16.42 10.25 10.11
N VAL A 249 -16.12 11.42 9.55
CA VAL A 249 -14.89 11.63 8.79
C VAL A 249 -13.65 11.60 9.70
N PHE A 250 -13.72 12.25 10.86
CA PHE A 250 -12.66 12.19 11.86
C PHE A 250 -12.46 10.75 12.38
N TYR A 251 -13.55 10.04 12.65
CA TYR A 251 -13.49 8.64 13.07
C TYR A 251 -12.80 7.78 12.00
N SER A 252 -13.16 7.92 10.73
CA SER A 252 -12.51 7.25 9.60
C SER A 252 -11.02 7.55 9.53
N ALA A 253 -10.63 8.82 9.75
CA ALA A 253 -9.22 9.23 9.77
C ALA A 253 -8.44 8.54 10.89
N MET A 254 -9.01 8.48 12.10
CA MET A 254 -8.36 7.81 13.24
C MET A 254 -8.27 6.30 13.03
N VAL A 255 -9.32 5.67 12.53
CA VAL A 255 -9.31 4.24 12.16
C VAL A 255 -8.20 3.95 11.15
N THR A 256 -8.12 4.73 10.08
CA THR A 256 -7.09 4.57 9.03
C THR A 256 -5.68 4.77 9.59
N LEU A 257 -5.45 5.85 10.33
CA LEU A 257 -4.17 6.16 10.96
C LEU A 257 -3.69 5.01 11.87
N PHE A 258 -4.55 4.58 12.80
CA PHE A 258 -4.16 3.57 13.78
C PHE A 258 -4.06 2.16 13.18
N ALA A 259 -4.90 1.81 12.20
CA ALA A 259 -4.76 0.54 11.47
C ALA A 259 -3.40 0.47 10.73
N LEU A 260 -2.99 1.56 10.08
CA LEU A 260 -1.68 1.65 9.42
C LEU A 260 -0.52 1.61 10.42
N LEU A 261 -0.65 2.30 11.57
CA LEU A 261 0.37 2.25 12.63
C LEU A 261 0.51 0.84 13.22
N CYS A 262 -0.58 0.11 13.43
CA CYS A 262 -0.55 -1.28 13.84
C CYS A 262 0.14 -2.16 12.79
N GLY A 263 -0.18 -1.95 11.51
CA GLY A 263 0.47 -2.64 10.40
C GLY A 263 1.96 -2.38 10.33
N PHE A 264 2.39 -1.15 10.55
CA PHE A 264 3.82 -0.82 10.64
C PHE A 264 4.47 -1.41 11.88
N GLY A 265 3.83 -1.30 13.04
CA GLY A 265 4.36 -1.81 14.31
C GLY A 265 4.64 -3.30 14.26
N ILE A 266 3.70 -4.10 13.73
CA ILE A 266 3.87 -5.55 13.61
C ILE A 266 5.01 -5.92 12.66
N GLN A 267 5.26 -5.14 11.61
CA GLN A 267 6.36 -5.38 10.68
C GLN A 267 7.73 -5.24 11.37
N GLN A 268 7.86 -4.35 12.37
CA GLN A 268 9.11 -4.19 13.12
C GLN A 268 9.49 -5.43 13.94
N ILE A 269 8.50 -6.17 14.41
CA ILE A 269 8.70 -7.44 15.13
C ILE A 269 8.47 -8.66 14.23
N GLY A 270 8.11 -8.45 12.98
CA GLY A 270 7.86 -9.47 11.96
C GLY A 270 8.91 -10.58 11.86
N PRO A 271 10.22 -10.28 11.95
CA PRO A 271 11.25 -11.32 11.94
C PRO A 271 11.11 -12.40 13.01
N ARG A 272 10.46 -12.09 14.14
CA ARG A 272 10.21 -13.07 15.22
C ARG A 272 9.21 -14.17 14.84
N PHE A 273 8.36 -13.89 13.86
CA PHE A 273 7.31 -14.81 13.40
C PHE A 273 7.77 -15.67 12.22
N VAL A 274 8.84 -15.27 11.53
CA VAL A 274 9.37 -16.00 10.36
C VAL A 274 10.34 -17.09 10.81
N THR A 275 10.27 -18.26 10.15
CA THR A 275 11.21 -19.37 10.32
C THR A 275 11.70 -19.85 8.98
N GLU A 276 12.89 -20.44 8.91
CA GLU A 276 13.45 -20.99 7.67
C GLU A 276 12.78 -22.32 7.26
N HIS A 277 12.09 -22.99 8.19
CA HIS A 277 11.63 -24.37 8.03
C HIS A 277 10.20 -24.49 7.51
N ASN A 278 9.41 -23.42 7.55
CA ASN A 278 8.01 -23.46 7.14
C ASN A 278 7.44 -22.04 6.89
N ALA A 279 6.15 -21.96 6.55
CA ALA A 279 5.41 -20.70 6.33
C ALA A 279 4.74 -20.16 7.62
N ARG A 280 5.32 -20.35 8.80
CA ARG A 280 4.73 -19.96 10.10
C ARG A 280 4.26 -18.51 10.12
N GLY A 281 5.06 -17.58 9.62
CA GLY A 281 4.72 -16.16 9.61
C GLY A 281 3.46 -15.89 8.78
N SER A 282 3.35 -16.46 7.59
CA SER A 282 2.16 -16.34 6.72
C SER A 282 0.90 -16.96 7.38
N LEU A 283 1.05 -18.07 8.10
CA LEU A 283 -0.06 -18.68 8.83
C LEU A 283 -0.56 -17.80 9.99
N ILE A 284 0.36 -17.19 10.75
CA ILE A 284 0.00 -16.25 11.83
C ILE A 284 -0.71 -15.03 11.22
N ALA A 285 -0.20 -14.48 10.11
CA ALA A 285 -0.83 -13.36 9.42
C ALA A 285 -2.27 -13.70 8.99
N MET A 286 -2.48 -14.87 8.36
CA MET A 286 -3.81 -15.33 7.97
C MET A 286 -4.73 -15.54 9.17
N GLY A 287 -4.21 -16.09 10.28
CA GLY A 287 -4.97 -16.24 11.52
C GLY A 287 -5.47 -14.89 12.07
N ILE A 288 -4.62 -13.84 12.04
CA ILE A 288 -5.02 -12.48 12.44
C ILE A 288 -6.07 -11.91 11.48
N VAL A 289 -5.92 -12.13 10.17
CA VAL A 289 -6.92 -11.71 9.16
C VAL A 289 -8.27 -12.41 9.42
N VAL A 290 -8.27 -13.73 9.69
CA VAL A 290 -9.48 -14.49 10.01
C VAL A 290 -10.19 -13.90 11.23
N ILE A 291 -9.45 -13.63 12.30
CA ILE A 291 -9.99 -13.01 13.52
C ILE A 291 -10.57 -11.64 13.20
N GLY A 292 -9.83 -10.81 12.48
CA GLY A 292 -10.27 -9.47 12.09
C GLY A 292 -11.52 -9.47 11.20
N MET A 293 -11.62 -10.38 10.23
CA MET A 293 -12.81 -10.55 9.39
C MET A 293 -14.02 -11.04 10.20
N GLY A 294 -13.82 -11.97 11.14
CA GLY A 294 -14.86 -12.41 12.06
C GLY A 294 -15.36 -11.30 12.97
N MET A 295 -14.44 -10.46 13.49
CA MET A 295 -14.79 -9.29 14.28
C MET A 295 -15.55 -8.23 13.44
N ALA A 296 -15.13 -8.00 12.18
CA ALA A 296 -15.82 -7.11 11.26
C ALA A 296 -17.24 -7.62 10.93
N ALA A 297 -17.42 -8.92 10.72
CA ALA A 297 -18.71 -9.54 10.50
C ALA A 297 -19.62 -9.39 11.74
N TRP A 298 -19.10 -9.64 12.92
CA TRP A 298 -19.85 -9.47 14.17
C TRP A 298 -20.21 -8.01 14.43
N MET A 299 -19.25 -7.09 14.28
CA MET A 299 -19.45 -5.65 14.43
C MET A 299 -20.53 -5.12 13.49
N SER A 300 -20.61 -5.63 12.26
CA SER A 300 -21.61 -5.17 11.28
C SER A 300 -23.07 -5.53 11.66
N THR A 301 -23.29 -6.45 12.60
CA THR A 301 -24.62 -6.73 13.18
C THR A 301 -24.98 -5.79 14.34
N ASN A 302 -23.97 -5.30 15.06
CA ASN A 302 -24.13 -4.42 16.23
C ASN A 302 -23.04 -3.32 16.19
N PRO A 303 -23.21 -2.30 15.33
CA PRO A 303 -22.16 -1.32 15.09
C PRO A 303 -21.96 -0.41 16.30
N THR A 304 -20.75 -0.47 16.87
CA THR A 304 -20.29 0.47 17.89
C THR A 304 -18.91 1.00 17.54
N ALA A 305 -18.61 2.25 17.90
CA ALA A 305 -17.31 2.86 17.61
C ALA A 305 -16.14 2.05 18.17
N VAL A 306 -16.29 1.47 19.36
CA VAL A 306 -15.21 0.70 20.02
C VAL A 306 -14.95 -0.63 19.31
N THR A 307 -15.99 -1.42 19.04
CA THR A 307 -15.84 -2.73 18.38
C THR A 307 -15.30 -2.59 16.98
N ALA A 308 -15.76 -1.57 16.24
CA ALA A 308 -15.29 -1.24 14.91
C ALA A 308 -13.82 -0.81 14.93
N PHE A 309 -13.41 0.05 15.86
CA PHE A 309 -12.03 0.47 16.01
C PHE A 309 -11.10 -0.73 16.29
N ILE A 310 -11.49 -1.61 17.24
CA ILE A 310 -10.69 -2.80 17.55
C ILE A 310 -10.59 -3.75 16.34
N ALA A 311 -11.70 -4.00 15.62
CA ALA A 311 -11.69 -4.82 14.42
C ALA A 311 -10.74 -4.26 13.35
N ALA A 312 -10.74 -2.94 13.15
CA ALA A 312 -9.84 -2.27 12.21
C ALA A 312 -8.37 -2.37 12.62
N LEU A 313 -8.04 -2.27 13.92
CA LEU A 313 -6.67 -2.47 14.42
C LEU A 313 -6.18 -3.91 14.19
N VAL A 314 -7.03 -4.90 14.43
CA VAL A 314 -6.71 -6.31 14.17
C VAL A 314 -6.47 -6.54 12.68
N LEU A 315 -7.35 -6.03 11.81
CA LEU A 315 -7.17 -6.10 10.35
C LEU A 315 -5.92 -5.37 9.88
N GLY A 316 -5.62 -4.19 10.44
CA GLY A 316 -4.39 -3.44 10.19
C GLY A 316 -3.13 -4.23 10.57
N THR A 317 -3.17 -4.94 11.72
CA THR A 317 -2.09 -5.84 12.13
C THR A 317 -1.95 -7.01 11.15
N GLY A 318 -3.07 -7.62 10.73
CA GLY A 318 -3.10 -8.69 9.73
C GLY A 318 -2.51 -8.23 8.39
N TYR A 319 -2.92 -7.06 7.89
CA TYR A 319 -2.35 -6.40 6.72
C TYR A 319 -0.82 -6.30 6.80
N GLY A 320 -0.32 -5.72 7.88
CA GLY A 320 1.12 -5.47 8.04
C GLY A 320 1.94 -6.75 8.10
N LEU A 321 1.48 -7.76 8.83
CA LEU A 321 2.18 -9.04 8.94
C LEU A 321 2.09 -9.83 7.63
N ALA A 322 0.94 -9.84 6.94
CA ALA A 322 0.79 -10.49 5.64
C ALA A 322 1.72 -9.89 4.58
N MET A 323 1.85 -8.55 4.55
CA MET A 323 2.80 -7.86 3.68
C MET A 323 4.24 -8.27 3.98
N PHE A 324 4.65 -8.22 5.25
CA PHE A 324 6.01 -8.58 5.66
C PHE A 324 6.35 -10.04 5.32
N THR A 325 5.46 -10.97 5.69
CA THR A 325 5.72 -12.40 5.48
C THR A 325 5.66 -12.78 4.02
N GLY A 326 4.75 -12.18 3.25
CA GLY A 326 4.65 -12.40 1.81
C GLY A 326 5.91 -11.94 1.07
N LEU A 327 6.43 -10.75 1.37
CA LEU A 327 7.71 -10.27 0.82
C LEU A 327 8.89 -11.16 1.25
N ASN A 328 8.86 -11.68 2.47
CA ASN A 328 9.88 -12.62 2.94
C ASN A 328 9.84 -13.94 2.13
N GLU A 329 8.64 -14.46 1.84
CA GLU A 329 8.49 -15.64 0.99
C GLU A 329 8.98 -15.37 -0.47
N VAL A 330 8.68 -14.18 -1.01
CA VAL A 330 9.21 -13.76 -2.32
C VAL A 330 10.73 -13.76 -2.31
N GLN A 331 11.38 -13.20 -1.28
CA GLN A 331 12.84 -13.17 -1.15
C GLN A 331 13.46 -14.56 -1.03
N ARG A 332 12.72 -15.53 -0.47
CA ARG A 332 13.17 -16.93 -0.39
C ARG A 332 13.17 -17.65 -1.74
N ILE A 333 12.26 -17.27 -2.62
CA ILE A 333 11.99 -17.97 -3.88
C ILE A 333 12.77 -17.33 -5.02
N ALA A 334 12.89 -16.01 -5.01
CA ALA A 334 13.47 -15.25 -6.11
C ALA A 334 14.97 -15.49 -6.25
N GLY A 335 15.39 -15.80 -7.46
CA GLY A 335 16.79 -15.75 -7.85
C GLY A 335 17.30 -14.30 -7.98
N PRO A 336 18.63 -14.11 -8.13
CA PRO A 336 19.21 -12.77 -8.24
C PRO A 336 18.68 -11.92 -9.41
N ARG A 337 18.18 -12.57 -10.48
CA ARG A 337 17.68 -11.90 -11.69
C ARG A 337 16.18 -11.63 -11.67
N ASP A 338 15.37 -12.38 -10.92
CA ASP A 338 13.91 -12.27 -10.88
C ASP A 338 13.35 -11.66 -9.60
N MET A 339 14.19 -11.20 -8.69
CA MET A 339 13.76 -10.59 -7.43
C MET A 339 12.81 -9.39 -7.67
N ALA A 340 13.18 -8.49 -8.56
CA ALA A 340 12.36 -7.30 -8.86
C ALA A 340 11.02 -7.68 -9.51
N GLY A 341 11.03 -8.57 -10.49
CA GLY A 341 9.83 -9.05 -11.18
C GLY A 341 8.88 -9.77 -10.23
N LEU A 342 9.39 -10.74 -9.43
CA LEU A 342 8.56 -11.50 -8.50
C LEU A 342 7.97 -10.61 -7.38
N THR A 343 8.75 -9.66 -6.88
CA THR A 343 8.28 -8.65 -5.91
C THR A 343 7.17 -7.80 -6.53
N GLY A 344 7.34 -7.33 -7.76
CA GLY A 344 6.32 -6.57 -8.48
C GLY A 344 5.02 -7.35 -8.69
N ILE A 345 5.11 -8.61 -9.11
CA ILE A 345 3.94 -9.50 -9.26
C ILE A 345 3.25 -9.70 -7.91
N PHE A 346 4.00 -9.92 -6.83
CA PHE A 346 3.43 -10.03 -5.49
C PHE A 346 2.66 -8.76 -5.11
N TYR A 347 3.23 -7.56 -5.31
CA TYR A 347 2.50 -6.30 -5.08
C TYR A 347 1.23 -6.19 -5.93
N CYS A 348 1.28 -6.55 -7.22
CA CYS A 348 0.08 -6.56 -8.06
C CYS A 348 -1.02 -7.46 -7.47
N LEU A 349 -0.66 -8.64 -6.97
CA LEU A 349 -1.61 -9.55 -6.31
C LEU A 349 -2.15 -8.95 -5.00
N THR A 350 -1.33 -8.23 -4.22
CA THR A 350 -1.82 -7.57 -3.00
C THR A 350 -2.82 -6.48 -3.31
N TYR A 351 -2.63 -5.73 -4.39
CA TYR A 351 -3.52 -4.64 -4.80
C TYR A 351 -4.90 -5.11 -5.30
N ILE A 352 -5.05 -6.39 -5.69
CA ILE A 352 -6.37 -6.98 -5.97
C ILE A 352 -7.32 -6.81 -4.77
N GLY A 353 -6.77 -6.83 -3.55
CA GLY A 353 -7.55 -6.63 -2.32
C GLY A 353 -8.27 -5.29 -2.25
N PHE A 354 -7.82 -4.25 -2.95
CA PHE A 354 -8.53 -2.97 -3.04
C PHE A 354 -9.83 -3.01 -3.86
N ALA A 355 -10.07 -4.10 -4.58
CA ALA A 355 -11.38 -4.34 -5.19
C ALA A 355 -12.44 -4.79 -4.18
N PHE A 356 -12.05 -5.32 -3.00
CA PHE A 356 -12.99 -5.87 -2.03
C PHE A 356 -14.06 -4.86 -1.59
N PRO A 357 -13.74 -3.62 -1.20
CA PRO A 357 -14.77 -2.64 -0.83
C PRO A 357 -15.81 -2.44 -1.93
N ALA A 358 -15.39 -2.19 -3.17
CA ALA A 358 -16.29 -1.99 -4.29
C ALA A 358 -17.16 -3.22 -4.59
N ILE A 359 -16.60 -4.43 -4.48
CA ILE A 359 -17.34 -5.69 -4.65
C ILE A 359 -18.40 -5.84 -3.55
N LEU A 360 -18.03 -5.62 -2.28
CA LEU A 360 -18.94 -5.75 -1.14
C LEU A 360 -20.09 -4.75 -1.24
N THR A 361 -19.78 -3.48 -1.55
CA THR A 361 -20.80 -2.43 -1.72
C THR A 361 -21.71 -2.76 -2.90
N LYS A 362 -21.16 -3.15 -4.07
CA LYS A 362 -21.98 -3.51 -5.22
C LYS A 362 -22.91 -4.69 -4.97
N LEU A 363 -22.42 -5.72 -4.31
CA LEU A 363 -23.23 -6.90 -3.98
C LEU A 363 -24.33 -6.56 -2.97
N SER A 364 -24.03 -5.75 -1.95
CA SER A 364 -25.04 -5.33 -0.96
C SER A 364 -26.16 -4.50 -1.57
N GLU A 365 -25.86 -3.66 -2.58
CA GLU A 365 -26.85 -2.86 -3.29
C GLU A 365 -27.69 -3.65 -4.30
N SER A 366 -27.10 -4.69 -4.92
CA SER A 366 -27.71 -5.41 -6.03
C SER A 366 -28.49 -6.66 -5.60
N ILE A 367 -28.16 -7.25 -4.45
CA ILE A 367 -28.64 -8.55 -4.00
C ILE A 367 -29.05 -8.48 -2.54
N SER A 368 -30.33 -8.52 -2.26
CA SER A 368 -30.90 -8.25 -0.92
C SER A 368 -30.41 -9.16 0.22
N TRP A 369 -30.05 -10.42 -0.08
CA TRP A 369 -29.52 -11.35 0.93
C TRP A 369 -28.00 -11.22 1.15
N MET A 370 -27.28 -10.54 0.26
CA MET A 370 -25.85 -10.24 0.38
C MET A 370 -25.62 -9.09 1.35
N THR A 371 -25.91 -9.32 2.62
CA THR A 371 -25.67 -8.35 3.68
C THR A 371 -24.19 -8.30 4.07
N TYR A 372 -23.72 -7.18 4.64
CA TYR A 372 -22.32 -7.07 5.10
C TYR A 372 -21.92 -8.16 6.11
N PRO A 373 -22.74 -8.53 7.13
CA PRO A 373 -22.40 -9.64 8.02
C PRO A 373 -22.17 -10.95 7.27
N PHE A 374 -23.03 -11.26 6.30
CA PHE A 374 -22.92 -12.48 5.49
C PHE A 374 -21.64 -12.47 4.63
N MET A 375 -21.36 -11.35 3.93
CA MET A 375 -20.20 -11.25 3.04
C MET A 375 -18.88 -11.22 3.81
N LEU A 376 -18.80 -10.50 4.93
CA LEU A 376 -17.60 -10.47 5.79
C LEU A 376 -17.36 -11.82 6.44
N GLY A 377 -18.41 -12.53 6.85
CA GLY A 377 -18.34 -13.92 7.30
C GLY A 377 -17.86 -14.86 6.21
N GLY A 378 -18.36 -14.69 4.98
CA GLY A 378 -17.88 -15.41 3.80
C GLY A 378 -16.40 -15.13 3.51
N GLY A 379 -15.96 -13.88 3.63
CA GLY A 379 -14.56 -13.50 3.55
C GLY A 379 -13.70 -14.19 4.62
N MET A 380 -14.19 -14.28 5.86
CA MET A 380 -13.53 -15.07 6.91
C MET A 380 -13.35 -16.53 6.49
N VAL A 381 -14.39 -17.16 5.94
CA VAL A 381 -14.31 -18.55 5.47
C VAL A 381 -13.28 -18.70 4.36
N ILE A 382 -13.26 -17.79 3.38
CA ILE A 382 -12.27 -17.79 2.30
C ILE A 382 -10.85 -17.62 2.86
N ALA A 383 -10.66 -16.74 3.85
CA ALA A 383 -9.36 -16.57 4.52
C ALA A 383 -8.92 -17.87 5.25
N ILE A 384 -9.85 -18.57 5.89
CA ILE A 384 -9.57 -19.89 6.51
C ILE A 384 -9.13 -20.90 5.44
N LEU A 385 -9.87 -21.01 4.34
CA LEU A 385 -9.53 -21.95 3.26
C LEU A 385 -8.17 -21.65 2.64
N MET A 386 -7.85 -20.38 2.38
CA MET A 386 -6.53 -19.99 1.90
C MET A 386 -5.44 -20.24 2.95
N GLY A 387 -5.72 -20.01 4.23
CA GLY A 387 -4.84 -20.36 5.33
C GLY A 387 -4.57 -21.88 5.41
N LEU A 388 -5.56 -22.72 5.16
CA LEU A 388 -5.40 -24.17 5.07
C LEU A 388 -4.54 -24.60 3.88
N VAL A 389 -4.70 -23.96 2.72
CA VAL A 389 -3.80 -24.18 1.57
C VAL A 389 -2.35 -23.86 1.94
N ILE A 390 -2.11 -22.72 2.60
CA ILE A 390 -0.77 -22.34 3.09
C ILE A 390 -0.27 -23.38 4.11
N PHE A 391 -1.11 -23.84 5.03
CA PHE A 391 -0.75 -24.82 6.07
C PHE A 391 -0.25 -26.14 5.46
N PHE A 392 -1.02 -26.73 4.54
CA PHE A 392 -0.66 -28.00 3.90
C PHE A 392 0.54 -27.87 2.95
N ASN A 393 0.89 -26.65 2.52
CA ASN A 393 2.02 -26.39 1.64
C ASN A 393 3.17 -25.62 2.33
N SER A 394 3.14 -25.52 3.65
CA SER A 394 4.09 -24.68 4.43
C SER A 394 5.56 -25.07 4.27
N THR A 395 5.85 -26.32 3.92
CA THR A 395 7.20 -26.86 3.72
C THR A 395 7.55 -27.09 2.24
N VAL A 396 6.64 -26.74 1.31
CA VAL A 396 6.87 -26.98 -0.13
C VAL A 396 8.00 -26.09 -0.68
N ASN A 397 8.87 -26.66 -1.49
CA ASN A 397 9.97 -25.98 -2.18
C ASN A 397 10.78 -25.02 -1.25
N LEU A 398 11.10 -25.46 -0.05
CA LEU A 398 12.06 -24.75 0.81
C LEU A 398 13.44 -24.81 0.17
N PRO A 399 14.25 -23.71 0.24
CA PRO A 399 15.62 -23.74 -0.20
C PRO A 399 16.39 -24.84 0.55
N GLN A 400 17.06 -25.74 -0.20
CA GLN A 400 17.99 -26.68 0.42
C GLN A 400 19.17 -25.88 0.96
N ARG A 401 19.54 -26.07 2.22
CA ARG A 401 20.81 -25.56 2.71
C ARG A 401 21.94 -26.18 1.87
N ALA A 402 22.78 -25.36 1.29
CA ALA A 402 24.13 -25.81 0.94
C ALA A 402 24.79 -26.18 2.28
N GLU A 403 25.02 -27.47 2.50
CA GLU A 403 25.77 -28.00 3.62
C GLU A 403 27.22 -27.50 3.60
#